data_1009a41749cc65f4ae952ae220e908b7
#
_entry.id   1009a41749cc65f4ae952ae220e908b7
#
_cell.length_a   1.000
_cell.length_b   1.000
_cell.length_c   1.000
_cell.angle_alpha   90.00
_cell.angle_beta   90.00
_cell.angle_gamma   90.00
#
_symmetry.space_group_name_H-M   'P 1'
#
loop_
_entity.id
_entity.type
_entity.pdbx_description
1 polymer ?
#
loop_
_entity_poly.entity_id
_entity_poly.type
_entity_poly.pdbx_seq_one_letter_code
_entity_poly.pdbx_strand_id
1 'polypeptide(L)'
;DLTAPNASTTHEALLTLGQNRQGRMRLITTNFDRLFEHAMASKSLSPPTFQAPLLPVPKARWDGLVYLHGLLSATPTPGELDRLVISSGDFGLAYLTERWAARFVSELFRGYTVCFVGYSINDPVLRYMMDALAADRLLGESPPEMFAFGSYSKGKEVERANEWKAKNVTPILYREHRYHAYLHKTLHAWAATYRDGVRGKERIVIECAIGRPLASTKQDDFVGRMLWALSDRGGLPAKRF
;
A
#
# COMPACT_ATOMS: atom_id res chain seq x y z
N ASP A 1 -9.09 7.08 17.58
CA ASP A 1 -8.35 7.24 18.83
C ASP A 1 -6.92 6.71 18.65
N LEU A 2 -5.94 7.61 18.63
CA LEU A 2 -4.52 7.27 18.42
C LEU A 2 -3.92 6.54 19.64
N THR A 3 -4.59 6.55 20.78
CA THR A 3 -4.16 5.89 22.01
C THR A 3 -4.72 4.47 22.16
N ALA A 4 -5.61 4.05 21.26
CA ALA A 4 -6.16 2.70 21.30
C ALA A 4 -5.06 1.65 21.13
N PRO A 5 -5.07 0.56 21.91
CA PRO A 5 -4.14 -0.54 21.72
C PRO A 5 -4.22 -1.05 20.27
N ASN A 6 -3.04 -1.20 19.64
CA ASN A 6 -2.89 -1.63 18.25
C ASN A 6 -3.38 -0.64 17.17
N ALA A 7 -3.62 0.64 17.49
CA ALA A 7 -4.03 1.64 16.50
C ALA A 7 -3.03 1.79 15.34
N SER A 8 -1.74 1.61 15.61
CA SER A 8 -0.65 1.74 14.62
C SER A 8 -0.23 0.44 13.94
N THR A 9 -0.76 -0.73 14.33
CA THR A 9 -0.24 -2.04 13.86
C THR A 9 -0.26 -2.21 12.34
N THR A 10 -1.33 -1.74 11.69
CA THR A 10 -1.39 -1.77 10.22
C THR A 10 -0.36 -0.85 9.58
N HIS A 11 -0.12 0.32 10.16
CA HIS A 11 0.92 1.25 9.71
C HIS A 11 2.32 0.64 9.88
N GLU A 12 2.55 -0.13 10.94
CA GLU A 12 3.78 -0.89 11.14
C GLU A 12 3.99 -1.96 10.06
N ALA A 13 2.91 -2.65 9.67
CA ALA A 13 2.97 -3.60 8.56
C ALA A 13 3.30 -2.89 7.24
N LEU A 14 2.67 -1.74 6.97
CA LEU A 14 2.93 -0.93 5.77
C LEU A 14 4.36 -0.37 5.75
N LEU A 15 4.90 0.10 6.87
CA LEU A 15 6.30 0.50 6.99
C LEU A 15 7.24 -0.66 6.65
N THR A 16 6.93 -1.85 7.15
CA THR A 16 7.70 -3.07 6.85
C THR A 16 7.65 -3.42 5.36
N LEU A 17 6.47 -3.35 4.74
CA LEU A 17 6.28 -3.63 3.31
C LEU A 17 6.89 -2.54 2.41
N GLY A 18 6.86 -1.28 2.85
CA GLY A 18 7.44 -0.15 2.13
C GLY A 18 8.97 -0.17 2.07
N GLN A 19 9.63 -0.94 2.93
CA GLN A 19 11.08 -1.10 2.89
C GLN A 19 11.52 -2.21 1.94
N ASN A 20 12.52 -1.95 1.11
CA ASN A 20 13.18 -2.98 0.34
C ASN A 20 14.24 -3.73 1.19
N ARG A 21 14.93 -4.72 0.58
CA ARG A 21 15.97 -5.51 1.28
C ARG A 21 17.19 -4.70 1.71
N GLN A 22 17.42 -3.54 1.10
CA GLN A 22 18.50 -2.61 1.46
C GLN A 22 18.05 -1.57 2.50
N GLY A 23 16.85 -1.70 3.04
CA GLY A 23 16.28 -0.79 4.04
C GLY A 23 15.71 0.52 3.46
N ARG A 24 15.74 0.72 2.14
CA ARG A 24 15.16 1.93 1.54
C ARG A 24 13.65 1.90 1.61
N MET A 25 13.08 3.00 2.08
CA MET A 25 11.64 3.18 2.22
C MET A 25 11.04 3.80 0.96
N ARG A 26 9.91 3.26 0.50
CA ARG A 26 9.09 3.85 -0.56
C ARG A 26 7.63 3.73 -0.18
N LEU A 27 7.19 4.65 0.63
CA LEU A 27 5.84 4.70 1.14
C LEU A 27 5.28 6.11 0.95
N ILE A 28 4.05 6.20 0.47
CA ILE A 28 3.35 7.46 0.26
C ILE A 28 2.01 7.36 0.97
N THR A 29 1.65 8.40 1.68
CA THR A 29 0.33 8.53 2.29
C THR A 29 -0.31 9.84 1.86
N THR A 30 -1.64 9.82 1.67
CA THR A 30 -2.46 11.02 1.53
C THR A 30 -3.10 11.43 2.86
N ASN A 31 -2.98 10.59 3.89
CA ASN A 31 -3.39 10.94 5.24
C ASN A 31 -2.43 11.98 5.83
N PHE A 32 -2.96 12.90 6.58
CA PHE A 32 -2.21 13.93 7.28
C PHE A 32 -2.08 13.65 8.79
N ASP A 33 -2.58 12.50 9.27
CA ASP A 33 -2.45 12.07 10.66
C ASP A 33 -1.03 11.59 11.00
N ARG A 34 -0.78 11.38 12.30
CA ARG A 34 0.52 11.00 12.84
C ARG A 34 0.68 9.51 13.11
N LEU A 35 -0.17 8.64 12.55
CA LEU A 35 -0.11 7.21 12.81
C LEU A 35 1.20 6.57 12.32
N PHE A 36 1.73 7.03 11.18
CA PHE A 36 3.04 6.56 10.71
C PHE A 36 4.17 7.02 11.61
N GLU A 37 4.12 8.22 12.17
CA GLU A 37 5.13 8.69 13.14
C GLU A 37 5.12 7.83 14.40
N HIS A 38 3.95 7.51 14.94
CA HIS A 38 3.81 6.59 16.08
C HIS A 38 4.34 5.20 15.74
N ALA A 39 3.99 4.67 14.56
CA ALA A 39 4.47 3.36 14.10
C ALA A 39 5.99 3.35 13.87
N MET A 40 6.57 4.43 13.37
CA MET A 40 8.03 4.57 13.22
C MET A 40 8.73 4.59 14.59
N ALA A 41 8.18 5.34 15.54
CA ALA A 41 8.72 5.39 16.89
C ALA A 41 8.70 4.02 17.58
N SER A 42 7.59 3.27 17.47
CA SER A 42 7.46 1.92 18.04
C SER A 42 8.47 0.92 17.46
N LYS A 43 8.86 1.10 16.20
CA LYS A 43 9.84 0.24 15.52
C LYS A 43 11.27 0.77 15.52
N SER A 44 11.52 1.89 16.18
CA SER A 44 12.82 2.59 16.14
C SER A 44 13.31 2.84 14.70
N LEU A 45 12.39 3.18 13.80
CA LEU A 45 12.68 3.53 12.41
C LEU A 45 12.74 5.05 12.25
N SER A 46 13.68 5.52 11.44
CA SER A 46 13.86 6.95 11.13
C SER A 46 14.17 7.17 9.64
N PRO A 47 13.27 6.77 8.72
CA PRO A 47 13.45 7.03 7.31
C PRO A 47 13.34 8.54 7.04
N PRO A 48 13.94 9.04 5.94
CA PRO A 48 13.64 10.38 5.46
C PRO A 48 12.14 10.60 5.30
N THR A 49 11.66 11.74 5.77
CA THR A 49 10.23 12.10 5.67
C THR A 49 10.08 13.37 4.84
N PHE A 50 9.18 13.34 3.89
CA PHE A 50 8.87 14.44 2.99
C PHE A 50 7.40 14.82 3.14
N GLN A 51 7.10 16.09 3.04
CA GLN A 51 5.71 16.57 3.08
C GLN A 51 5.49 17.69 2.06
N ALA A 52 4.26 17.79 1.60
CA ALA A 52 3.84 18.82 0.66
C ALA A 52 4.20 20.25 1.17
N PRO A 53 4.56 21.16 0.27
CA PRO A 53 4.73 20.99 -1.18
C PRO A 53 6.13 20.49 -1.59
N LEU A 54 7.06 20.30 -0.63
CA LEU A 54 8.44 19.89 -0.88
C LEU A 54 8.53 18.35 -0.99
N LEU A 55 8.28 17.85 -2.18
CA LEU A 55 8.30 16.41 -2.45
C LEU A 55 9.64 15.97 -3.06
N PRO A 56 10.06 14.72 -2.83
CA PRO A 56 11.26 14.19 -3.47
C PRO A 56 11.01 13.98 -4.96
N VAL A 57 12.08 13.87 -5.74
CA VAL A 57 11.98 13.46 -7.15
C VAL A 57 11.78 11.95 -7.23
N PRO A 58 10.68 11.43 -7.84
CA PRO A 58 10.36 10.01 -7.87
C PRO A 58 11.26 9.19 -8.81
N LYS A 59 12.52 9.53 -8.97
CA LYS A 59 13.48 8.74 -9.75
C LYS A 59 14.08 7.61 -8.90
N ALA A 60 14.84 6.71 -9.52
CA ALA A 60 15.39 5.48 -8.92
C ALA A 60 16.10 5.63 -7.56
N ARG A 61 16.41 6.83 -7.13
CA ARG A 61 17.12 7.12 -5.87
C ARG A 61 16.23 7.64 -4.73
N TRP A 62 14.91 7.80 -4.96
CA TRP A 62 14.01 8.23 -3.89
C TRP A 62 13.98 7.18 -2.76
N ASP A 63 14.06 7.67 -1.52
CA ASP A 63 14.02 6.88 -0.29
C ASP A 63 13.34 7.71 0.78
N GLY A 64 12.26 7.21 1.34
CA GLY A 64 11.53 7.87 2.43
C GLY A 64 10.03 7.62 2.47
N LEU A 65 9.41 8.20 3.49
CA LEU A 65 7.96 8.32 3.66
C LEU A 65 7.52 9.71 3.15
N VAL A 66 6.50 9.73 2.29
CA VAL A 66 5.96 10.97 1.70
C VAL A 66 4.54 11.19 2.20
N TYR A 67 4.29 12.32 2.84
CA TYR A 67 2.97 12.86 3.14
C TYR A 67 2.53 13.76 1.98
N LEU A 68 1.85 13.16 1.01
CA LEU A 68 1.50 13.84 -0.24
C LEU A 68 0.54 15.02 -0.03
N HIS A 69 -0.33 14.95 0.95
CA HIS A 69 -1.28 16.02 1.29
C HIS A 69 -0.88 16.82 2.53
N GLY A 70 0.38 16.72 2.95
CA GLY A 70 0.90 17.35 4.16
C GLY A 70 0.77 16.49 5.40
N LEU A 71 1.38 16.93 6.49
CA LEU A 71 1.37 16.29 7.80
C LEU A 71 0.88 17.28 8.84
N LEU A 72 -0.12 16.88 9.62
CA LEU A 72 -0.65 17.68 10.71
C LEU A 72 0.23 17.50 11.94
N SER A 73 0.93 18.57 12.36
CA SER A 73 1.74 18.52 13.59
C SER A 73 0.85 18.45 14.85
N ALA A 74 1.45 18.11 16.01
CA ALA A 74 0.72 18.01 17.27
C ALA A 74 0.16 19.38 17.72
N THR A 75 0.85 20.44 17.38
CA THR A 75 0.49 21.84 17.66
C THR A 75 0.62 22.64 16.37
N PRO A 76 -0.35 22.54 15.45
CA PRO A 76 -0.22 23.12 14.14
C PRO A 76 -0.25 24.63 14.20
N THR A 77 0.67 25.26 13.46
CA THR A 77 0.63 26.70 13.19
C THR A 77 -0.34 27.01 12.04
N PRO A 78 -0.89 28.23 11.92
CA PRO A 78 -1.72 28.59 10.78
C PRO A 78 -1.04 28.30 9.43
N GLY A 79 0.24 28.62 9.28
CA GLY A 79 0.97 28.37 8.04
C GLY A 79 1.21 26.89 7.72
N GLU A 80 1.13 25.98 8.70
CA GLU A 80 1.13 24.53 8.46
C GLU A 80 -0.25 24.06 8.01
N LEU A 81 -1.32 24.60 8.57
CA LEU A 81 -2.68 24.28 8.13
C LEU A 81 -2.93 24.70 6.68
N ASP A 82 -2.42 25.84 6.26
CA ASP A 82 -2.51 26.35 4.89
C ASP A 82 -1.77 25.48 3.85
N ARG A 83 -0.90 24.57 4.30
CA ARG A 83 -0.16 23.64 3.43
C ARG A 83 -0.82 22.27 3.31
N LEU A 84 -1.87 22.00 4.06
CA LEU A 84 -2.59 20.73 3.97
C LEU A 84 -3.53 20.75 2.76
N VAL A 85 -3.63 19.61 2.08
CA VAL A 85 -4.59 19.42 0.98
C VAL A 85 -5.86 18.79 1.56
N ILE A 86 -6.79 19.62 2.03
CA ILE A 86 -8.01 19.17 2.72
C ILE A 86 -9.26 19.52 1.92
N SER A 87 -9.31 20.72 1.37
CA SER A 87 -10.46 21.23 0.61
C SER A 87 -10.33 20.97 -0.89
N SER A 88 -11.44 21.12 -1.61
CA SER A 88 -11.43 21.08 -3.08
C SER A 88 -10.57 22.20 -3.69
N GLY A 89 -10.45 23.34 -3.01
CA GLY A 89 -9.58 24.44 -3.41
C GLY A 89 -8.11 24.05 -3.32
N ASP A 90 -7.69 23.47 -2.19
CA ASP A 90 -6.31 22.99 -2.00
C ASP A 90 -5.97 21.90 -3.00
N PHE A 91 -6.92 21.00 -3.28
CA PHE A 91 -6.78 19.98 -4.30
C PHE A 91 -6.59 20.63 -5.68
N GLY A 92 -7.40 21.64 -6.02
CA GLY A 92 -7.26 22.40 -7.26
C GLY A 92 -5.87 23.04 -7.39
N LEU A 93 -5.33 23.63 -6.34
CA LEU A 93 -3.97 24.18 -6.33
C LEU A 93 -2.93 23.07 -6.55
N ALA A 94 -2.95 22.01 -5.74
CA ALA A 94 -1.94 20.93 -5.76
C ALA A 94 -1.91 20.15 -7.07
N TYR A 95 -3.07 19.87 -7.66
CA TYR A 95 -3.18 18.97 -8.81
C TYR A 95 -3.44 19.67 -10.15
N LEU A 96 -4.12 20.80 -10.15
CA LEU A 96 -4.56 21.46 -11.40
C LEU A 96 -3.78 22.74 -11.72
N THR A 97 -3.56 23.61 -10.74
CA THR A 97 -2.94 24.92 -10.95
C THR A 97 -1.42 24.85 -10.80
N GLU A 98 -0.89 24.60 -9.61
CA GLU A 98 0.54 24.49 -9.37
C GLU A 98 1.09 23.13 -9.80
N ARG A 99 0.25 22.11 -9.77
CA ARG A 99 0.50 20.76 -10.30
C ARG A 99 1.67 20.00 -9.66
N TRP A 100 2.13 20.38 -8.48
CA TRP A 100 3.24 19.69 -7.84
C TRP A 100 2.87 18.26 -7.44
N ALA A 101 1.67 18.04 -6.92
CA ALA A 101 1.18 16.68 -6.60
C ALA A 101 0.95 15.86 -7.86
N ALA A 102 0.33 16.44 -8.90
CA ALA A 102 0.11 15.76 -10.17
C ALA A 102 1.42 15.34 -10.84
N ARG A 103 2.44 16.21 -10.84
CA ARG A 103 3.77 15.90 -11.39
C ARG A 103 4.43 14.75 -10.63
N PHE A 104 4.44 14.82 -9.30
CA PHE A 104 5.01 13.78 -8.45
C PHE A 104 4.37 12.42 -8.73
N VAL A 105 3.04 12.37 -8.74
CA VAL A 105 2.29 11.12 -8.95
C VAL A 105 2.44 10.59 -10.37
N SER A 106 2.43 11.46 -11.38
CA SER A 106 2.67 11.07 -12.78
C SER A 106 4.04 10.39 -12.96
N GLU A 107 5.09 10.98 -12.39
CA GLU A 107 6.43 10.37 -12.41
C GLU A 107 6.49 9.06 -11.63
N LEU A 108 5.80 8.97 -10.49
CA LEU A 108 5.70 7.76 -9.69
C LEU A 108 5.09 6.62 -10.51
N PHE A 109 3.97 6.86 -11.18
CA PHE A 109 3.26 5.85 -11.94
C PHE A 109 3.97 5.40 -13.21
N ARG A 110 4.81 6.26 -13.79
CA ARG A 110 5.67 5.90 -14.92
C ARG A 110 6.87 5.07 -14.51
N GLY A 111 7.34 5.20 -13.27
CA GLY A 111 8.58 4.57 -12.82
C GLY A 111 8.43 3.38 -11.89
N TYR A 112 7.26 3.17 -11.29
CA TYR A 112 7.07 2.19 -10.24
C TYR A 112 5.80 1.36 -10.39
N THR A 113 5.88 0.10 -10.03
CA THR A 113 4.68 -0.69 -9.68
C THR A 113 4.10 -0.13 -8.38
N VAL A 114 2.83 0.28 -8.43
CA VAL A 114 2.16 0.92 -7.29
C VAL A 114 1.08 -0.01 -6.74
N CYS A 115 1.02 -0.12 -5.42
CA CYS A 115 -0.04 -0.84 -4.71
C CYS A 115 -0.83 0.14 -3.83
N PHE A 116 -2.09 0.35 -4.15
CA PHE A 116 -2.99 1.20 -3.37
C PHE A 116 -3.61 0.43 -2.21
N VAL A 117 -3.54 1.02 -1.03
CA VAL A 117 -4.11 0.47 0.21
C VAL A 117 -4.98 1.52 0.88
N GLY A 118 -6.23 1.17 1.20
CA GLY A 118 -7.17 2.08 1.85
C GLY A 118 -7.81 3.11 0.92
N TYR A 119 -7.62 2.99 -0.39
CA TYR A 119 -8.26 3.87 -1.37
C TYR A 119 -9.64 3.36 -1.80
N SER A 120 -10.59 4.28 -1.92
CA SER A 120 -11.84 4.02 -2.62
C SER A 120 -11.66 4.19 -4.13
N ILE A 121 -12.32 3.34 -4.92
CA ILE A 121 -12.35 3.48 -6.38
C ILE A 121 -12.97 4.81 -6.84
N ASN A 122 -13.80 5.41 -5.98
CA ASN A 122 -14.46 6.69 -6.21
C ASN A 122 -13.66 7.88 -5.65
N ASP A 123 -12.47 7.64 -5.12
CA ASP A 123 -11.58 8.70 -4.65
C ASP A 123 -11.27 9.67 -5.80
N PRO A 124 -11.54 10.97 -5.67
CA PRO A 124 -11.33 11.95 -6.76
C PRO A 124 -9.87 12.03 -7.20
N VAL A 125 -8.93 11.89 -6.25
CA VAL A 125 -7.49 11.90 -6.53
C VAL A 125 -7.12 10.71 -7.40
N LEU A 126 -7.52 9.51 -6.98
CA LEU A 126 -7.25 8.29 -7.73
C LEU A 126 -7.87 8.36 -9.13
N ARG A 127 -9.11 8.83 -9.24
CA ARG A 127 -9.78 8.96 -10.54
C ARG A 127 -9.04 9.90 -11.48
N TYR A 128 -8.70 11.11 -11.02
CA TYR A 128 -7.95 12.09 -11.81
C TYR A 128 -6.60 11.51 -12.29
N MET A 129 -5.90 10.80 -11.42
CA MET A 129 -4.62 10.20 -11.73
C MET A 129 -4.73 9.05 -12.73
N MET A 130 -5.78 8.24 -12.64
CA MET A 130 -6.05 7.17 -13.61
C MET A 130 -6.41 7.71 -15.00
N ASP A 131 -7.18 8.78 -15.06
CA ASP A 131 -7.53 9.44 -16.32
C ASP A 131 -6.28 10.02 -17.02
N ALA A 132 -5.37 10.60 -16.27
CA ALA A 132 -4.09 11.09 -16.80
C ALA A 132 -3.21 9.95 -17.37
N LEU A 133 -3.15 8.80 -16.69
CA LEU A 133 -2.42 7.63 -17.18
C LEU A 133 -3.07 6.97 -18.39
N ALA A 134 -4.38 7.02 -18.49
CA ALA A 134 -5.08 6.54 -19.68
C ALA A 134 -4.66 7.35 -20.92
N ALA A 135 -4.48 8.66 -20.77
CA ALA A 135 -3.95 9.52 -21.84
C ALA A 135 -2.51 9.15 -22.23
N ASP A 136 -1.62 8.88 -21.27
CA ASP A 136 -0.24 8.44 -21.54
C ASP A 136 -0.20 7.12 -22.35
N ARG A 137 -1.10 6.19 -22.07
CA ARG A 137 -1.21 4.94 -22.85
C ARG A 137 -1.65 5.16 -24.29
N LEU A 138 -2.50 6.14 -24.54
CA LEU A 138 -2.89 6.50 -25.91
C LEU A 138 -1.69 7.04 -26.72
N LEU A 139 -0.67 7.53 -26.04
CA LEU A 139 0.59 7.96 -26.64
C LEU A 139 1.61 6.80 -26.83
N GLY A 140 1.20 5.56 -26.53
CA GLY A 140 2.04 4.37 -26.71
C GLY A 140 2.96 4.04 -25.52
N GLU A 141 2.84 4.72 -24.39
CA GLU A 141 3.57 4.40 -23.18
C GLU A 141 2.97 3.15 -22.49
N SER A 142 3.84 2.28 -21.97
CA SER A 142 3.45 1.09 -21.20
C SER A 142 3.86 1.31 -19.75
N PRO A 143 3.03 1.98 -18.93
CA PRO A 143 3.36 2.20 -17.52
C PRO A 143 3.40 0.86 -16.76
N PRO A 144 4.16 0.76 -15.66
CA PRO A 144 4.18 -0.39 -14.79
C PRO A 144 2.78 -0.79 -14.29
N GLU A 145 2.64 -2.05 -13.88
CA GLU A 145 1.39 -2.55 -13.31
C GLU A 145 1.03 -1.83 -12.01
N MET A 146 -0.27 -1.61 -11.84
CA MET A 146 -0.83 -1.06 -10.62
C MET A 146 -1.77 -2.05 -9.96
N PHE A 147 -1.71 -2.13 -8.66
CA PHE A 147 -2.53 -2.99 -7.82
C PHE A 147 -3.32 -2.17 -6.82
N ALA A 148 -4.50 -2.64 -6.43
CA ALA A 148 -5.27 -2.03 -5.36
C ALA A 148 -5.96 -3.08 -4.49
N PHE A 149 -5.90 -2.89 -3.18
CA PHE A 149 -6.78 -3.62 -2.28
C PHE A 149 -8.18 -3.06 -2.37
N GLY A 150 -9.12 -3.87 -2.88
CA GLY A 150 -10.52 -3.50 -3.07
C GLY A 150 -11.46 -4.30 -2.18
N SER A 151 -12.29 -3.63 -1.38
CA SER A 151 -13.34 -4.29 -0.62
C SER A 151 -14.55 -4.59 -1.50
N TYR A 152 -15.22 -5.70 -1.24
CA TYR A 152 -16.50 -6.03 -1.85
C TYR A 152 -17.52 -6.55 -0.83
N SER A 153 -18.77 -6.23 -1.04
CA SER A 153 -19.89 -6.79 -0.30
C SER A 153 -20.32 -8.13 -0.89
N LYS A 154 -20.98 -8.98 -0.09
CA LYS A 154 -21.42 -10.32 -0.53
C LYS A 154 -22.17 -10.26 -1.87
N GLY A 155 -21.72 -11.03 -2.85
CA GLY A 155 -22.29 -11.11 -4.20
C GLY A 155 -21.82 -10.02 -5.19
N LYS A 156 -21.01 -9.05 -4.77
CA LYS A 156 -20.52 -7.94 -5.60
C LYS A 156 -19.05 -8.09 -6.03
N GLU A 157 -18.47 -9.27 -5.88
CA GLU A 157 -17.05 -9.52 -6.17
C GLU A 157 -16.69 -9.24 -7.63
N VAL A 158 -17.50 -9.76 -8.58
CA VAL A 158 -17.24 -9.62 -10.02
C VAL A 158 -17.44 -8.17 -10.48
N GLU A 159 -18.49 -7.51 -10.00
CA GLU A 159 -18.77 -6.09 -10.29
C GLU A 159 -17.58 -5.23 -9.82
N ARG A 160 -17.14 -5.40 -8.58
CA ARG A 160 -16.01 -4.66 -8.02
C ARG A 160 -14.69 -4.94 -8.77
N ALA A 161 -14.46 -6.21 -9.19
CA ALA A 161 -13.30 -6.55 -9.99
C ALA A 161 -13.30 -5.78 -11.33
N ASN A 162 -14.43 -5.71 -12.00
CA ASN A 162 -14.57 -5.04 -13.29
C ASN A 162 -14.39 -3.51 -13.18
N GLU A 163 -14.88 -2.90 -12.08
CA GLU A 163 -14.69 -1.47 -11.83
C GLU A 163 -13.20 -1.09 -11.73
N TRP A 164 -12.39 -1.88 -11.02
CA TRP A 164 -10.96 -1.67 -10.92
C TRP A 164 -10.23 -1.93 -12.24
N LYS A 165 -10.58 -3.02 -12.92
CA LYS A 165 -9.99 -3.37 -14.22
C LYS A 165 -10.29 -2.33 -15.30
N ALA A 166 -11.47 -1.72 -15.28
CA ALA A 166 -11.83 -0.62 -16.17
C ALA A 166 -10.92 0.61 -16.01
N LYS A 167 -10.28 0.75 -14.85
CA LYS A 167 -9.26 1.78 -14.57
C LYS A 167 -7.82 1.29 -14.80
N ASN A 168 -7.65 0.10 -15.39
CA ASN A 168 -6.37 -0.56 -15.58
C ASN A 168 -5.58 -0.82 -14.28
N VAL A 169 -6.29 -1.08 -13.20
CA VAL A 169 -5.73 -1.47 -11.91
C VAL A 169 -6.10 -2.92 -11.64
N THR A 170 -5.13 -3.75 -11.31
CA THR A 170 -5.34 -5.15 -10.91
C THR A 170 -5.81 -5.20 -9.45
N PRO A 171 -7.06 -5.61 -9.19
CA PRO A 171 -7.58 -5.62 -7.84
C PRO A 171 -7.12 -6.85 -7.05
N ILE A 172 -6.75 -6.61 -5.79
CA ILE A 172 -6.58 -7.62 -4.75
C ILE A 172 -7.85 -7.55 -3.89
N LEU A 173 -8.84 -8.35 -4.24
CA LEU A 173 -10.17 -8.26 -3.65
C LEU A 173 -10.24 -8.97 -2.29
N TYR A 174 -10.89 -8.31 -1.33
CA TYR A 174 -11.22 -8.90 -0.04
C TYR A 174 -12.67 -8.60 0.34
N ARG A 175 -13.30 -9.54 1.03
CA ARG A 175 -14.66 -9.34 1.52
C ARG A 175 -14.67 -8.30 2.64
N GLU A 176 -15.55 -7.31 2.53
CA GLU A 176 -15.76 -6.35 3.59
C GLU A 176 -16.33 -7.04 4.84
N HIS A 177 -15.63 -6.90 5.97
CA HIS A 177 -16.02 -7.47 7.25
C HIS A 177 -15.31 -6.72 8.39
N ARG A 178 -16.08 -6.35 9.45
CA ARG A 178 -15.56 -5.77 10.70
C ARG A 178 -14.42 -4.75 10.48
N TYR A 179 -14.75 -3.57 9.92
CA TYR A 179 -13.75 -2.51 9.68
C TYR A 179 -12.53 -2.99 8.88
N HIS A 180 -12.79 -3.73 7.80
CA HIS A 180 -11.75 -4.24 6.89
C HIS A 180 -10.75 -5.22 7.54
N ALA A 181 -11.20 -6.02 8.52
CA ALA A 181 -10.35 -6.97 9.26
C ALA A 181 -9.53 -7.91 8.36
N TYR A 182 -10.06 -8.31 7.21
CA TYR A 182 -9.31 -9.16 6.26
C TYR A 182 -8.16 -8.41 5.59
N LEU A 183 -8.31 -7.12 5.26
CA LEU A 183 -7.22 -6.29 4.75
C LEU A 183 -6.09 -6.21 5.79
N HIS A 184 -6.43 -5.85 7.02
CA HIS A 184 -5.45 -5.75 8.10
C HIS A 184 -4.71 -7.07 8.32
N LYS A 185 -5.44 -8.19 8.42
CA LYS A 185 -4.84 -9.53 8.55
C LYS A 185 -3.92 -9.87 7.38
N THR A 186 -4.32 -9.54 6.15
CA THR A 186 -3.52 -9.80 4.95
C THR A 186 -2.22 -8.97 4.95
N LEU A 187 -2.29 -7.68 5.26
CA LEU A 187 -1.10 -6.83 5.34
C LEU A 187 -0.11 -7.31 6.41
N HIS A 188 -0.61 -7.71 7.58
CA HIS A 188 0.22 -8.30 8.63
C HIS A 188 0.87 -9.61 8.20
N ALA A 189 0.11 -10.52 7.62
CA ALA A 189 0.64 -11.79 7.12
C ALA A 189 1.68 -11.56 6.01
N TRP A 190 1.43 -10.62 5.12
CA TRP A 190 2.38 -10.24 4.07
C TRP A 190 3.67 -9.70 4.66
N ALA A 191 3.58 -8.75 5.58
CA ALA A 191 4.76 -8.17 6.23
C ALA A 191 5.56 -9.19 7.03
N ALA A 192 4.90 -10.07 7.79
CA ALA A 192 5.54 -11.03 8.68
C ALA A 192 6.09 -12.27 7.97
N THR A 193 5.41 -12.75 6.94
CA THR A 193 5.66 -14.08 6.36
C THR A 193 6.12 -14.00 4.90
N TYR A 194 5.34 -13.35 4.05
CA TYR A 194 5.53 -13.43 2.60
C TYR A 194 6.61 -12.48 2.07
N ARG A 195 6.91 -11.40 2.77
CA ARG A 195 7.91 -10.41 2.37
C ARG A 195 9.30 -11.00 2.22
N ASP A 196 9.67 -11.95 3.07
CA ASP A 196 11.03 -12.48 3.17
C ASP A 196 11.38 -13.50 2.07
N GLY A 197 10.53 -13.66 1.05
CA GLY A 197 10.80 -14.55 -0.07
C GLY A 197 11.00 -16.00 0.39
N VAL A 198 12.17 -16.59 0.09
CA VAL A 198 12.48 -17.99 0.43
C VAL A 198 12.40 -18.27 1.93
N ARG A 199 12.91 -17.38 2.77
CA ARG A 199 12.84 -17.55 4.24
C ARG A 199 11.40 -17.51 4.76
N GLY A 200 10.55 -16.68 4.18
CA GLY A 200 9.12 -16.68 4.49
C GLY A 200 8.45 -17.97 4.09
N LYS A 201 8.81 -18.52 2.93
CA LYS A 201 8.34 -19.84 2.48
C LYS A 201 8.81 -20.96 3.39
N GLU A 202 10.08 -20.97 3.82
CA GLU A 202 10.59 -21.92 4.79
C GLU A 202 9.81 -21.88 6.11
N ARG A 203 9.48 -20.69 6.63
CA ARG A 203 8.65 -20.57 7.83
C ARG A 203 7.27 -21.19 7.65
N ILE A 204 6.60 -20.92 6.52
CA ILE A 204 5.29 -21.52 6.21
C ILE A 204 5.39 -23.04 6.23
N VAL A 205 6.42 -23.62 5.59
CA VAL A 205 6.61 -25.07 5.54
C VAL A 205 6.80 -25.65 6.96
N ILE A 206 7.66 -25.04 7.77
CA ILE A 206 7.92 -25.48 9.15
C ILE A 206 6.65 -25.39 10.01
N GLU A 207 5.96 -24.25 9.99
CA GLU A 207 4.73 -24.04 10.76
C GLU A 207 3.63 -25.04 10.38
N CYS A 208 3.49 -25.31 9.08
CA CYS A 208 2.48 -26.26 8.59
C CYS A 208 2.88 -27.72 8.82
N ALA A 209 4.18 -28.06 8.82
CA ALA A 209 4.65 -29.42 9.11
C ALA A 209 4.47 -29.81 10.58
N ILE A 210 4.61 -28.85 11.49
CA ILE A 210 4.44 -29.07 12.93
C ILE A 210 2.96 -28.98 13.33
N GLY A 211 2.20 -28.17 12.61
CA GLY A 211 0.80 -27.90 12.87
C GLY A 211 -0.15 -29.00 12.40
N ARG A 212 -1.35 -29.00 12.97
CA ARG A 212 -2.45 -29.83 12.46
C ARG A 212 -2.89 -29.32 11.09
N PRO A 213 -3.02 -30.18 10.05
CA PRO A 213 -3.57 -29.75 8.77
C PRO A 213 -4.94 -29.11 8.94
N LEU A 214 -5.10 -27.92 8.39
CA LEU A 214 -6.36 -27.17 8.39
C LEU A 214 -7.06 -27.35 7.05
N ALA A 215 -8.39 -27.38 7.05
CA ALA A 215 -9.13 -27.35 5.81
C ALA A 215 -8.96 -25.99 5.12
N SER A 216 -8.66 -26.00 3.83
CA SER A 216 -8.63 -24.77 3.04
C SER A 216 -10.01 -24.17 2.90
N THR A 217 -10.11 -22.88 3.14
CA THR A 217 -11.31 -22.08 2.97
C THR A 217 -11.03 -20.92 2.01
N LYS A 218 -12.08 -20.23 1.54
CA LYS A 218 -11.92 -19.01 0.73
C LYS A 218 -11.19 -17.89 1.50
N GLN A 219 -11.24 -17.89 2.82
CA GLN A 219 -10.62 -16.88 3.69
C GLN A 219 -9.23 -17.30 4.20
N ASP A 220 -8.95 -18.58 4.20
CA ASP A 220 -7.66 -19.13 4.62
C ASP A 220 -7.33 -20.35 3.76
N ASP A 221 -6.63 -20.10 2.66
CA ASP A 221 -6.19 -21.16 1.74
C ASP A 221 -4.90 -21.81 2.24
N PHE A 222 -5.05 -22.71 3.20
CA PHE A 222 -3.95 -23.47 3.77
C PHE A 222 -3.21 -24.30 2.70
N VAL A 223 -3.95 -25.02 1.86
CA VAL A 223 -3.36 -25.87 0.82
C VAL A 223 -2.63 -25.04 -0.22
N GLY A 224 -3.25 -23.98 -0.72
CA GLY A 224 -2.62 -23.07 -1.69
C GLY A 224 -1.37 -22.42 -1.13
N ARG A 225 -1.37 -22.02 0.15
CA ARG A 225 -0.20 -21.45 0.83
C ARG A 225 0.95 -22.46 0.93
N MET A 226 0.66 -23.72 1.28
CA MET A 226 1.65 -24.78 1.30
C MET A 226 2.21 -25.08 -0.08
N LEU A 227 1.35 -25.23 -1.08
CA LEU A 227 1.78 -25.46 -2.46
C LEU A 227 2.65 -24.33 -2.97
N TRP A 228 2.27 -23.08 -2.69
CA TRP A 228 3.09 -21.91 -3.04
C TRP A 228 4.46 -21.93 -2.37
N ALA A 229 4.55 -22.32 -1.10
CA ALA A 229 5.81 -22.39 -0.37
C ALA A 229 6.71 -23.51 -0.90
N LEU A 230 6.15 -24.69 -1.15
CA LEU A 230 6.88 -25.86 -1.63
C LEU A 230 7.31 -25.74 -3.10
N SER A 231 6.58 -24.98 -3.92
CA SER A 231 6.88 -24.79 -5.36
C SER A 231 7.97 -23.75 -5.63
N ASP A 232 8.77 -23.36 -4.63
CA ASP A 232 9.88 -22.45 -4.85
C ASP A 232 10.93 -23.05 -5.79
N ARG A 233 11.34 -22.27 -6.79
CA ARG A 233 12.28 -22.73 -7.83
C ARG A 233 13.63 -23.18 -7.28
N GLY A 234 14.06 -22.64 -6.14
CA GLY A 234 15.31 -23.04 -5.48
C GLY A 234 15.19 -24.36 -4.72
N GLY A 235 13.98 -24.89 -4.53
CA GLY A 235 13.71 -26.12 -3.79
C GLY A 235 14.08 -26.09 -2.30
N LEU A 236 14.55 -24.94 -1.80
CA LEU A 236 15.00 -24.82 -0.40
C LEU A 236 13.89 -25.04 0.62
N PRO A 237 12.68 -24.45 0.46
CA PRO A 237 11.59 -24.71 1.40
C PRO A 237 11.19 -26.17 1.46
N ALA A 238 11.17 -26.87 0.32
CA ALA A 238 10.84 -28.30 0.27
C ALA A 238 11.88 -29.19 0.97
N LYS A 239 13.13 -28.76 1.02
CA LYS A 239 14.19 -29.49 1.76
C LYS A 239 14.08 -29.35 3.28
N ARG A 240 13.25 -28.42 3.77
CA ARG A 240 12.97 -28.25 5.20
C ARG A 240 11.82 -29.14 5.71
N PHE A 241 11.03 -29.67 4.79
CA PHE A 241 9.94 -30.59 5.09
C PHE A 241 10.47 -32.02 5.28
#